data_d56c615013e61999395e81415e98ed4e
#
_entry.id   d56c615013e61999395e81415e98ed4e
#
_cell.length_a   1.000
_cell.length_b   1.000
_cell.length_c   1.000
_cell.angle_alpha   90.00
_cell.angle_beta   90.00
_cell.angle_gamma   90.00
#
_symmetry.space_group_name_H-M   'P 1'
#
loop_
_entity.id
_entity.type
_entity.pdbx_description
1 polymer ?
#
loop_
_entity_poly.entity_id
_entity_poly.type
_entity_poly.pdbx_seq_one_letter_code
_entity_poly.pdbx_strand_id
1 'polypeptide(L)'
;DDVYSIFDNKEIIDFLQELIMKLLDYGYEICLISPSPVNTTQFFEEFFYWIPAFLTGRVKSYYYPRMRDNLFSKISIIYPGYAAVYSDCLSSIPDKTFTVLTAESAIVSTKEVEFKTFLSYCRPTMNIYESAEDVSTCFQKFLNTHASHIQKGLSLPPAAMPSELIAQFLSDNPDSLGVSMKAAYQREILSDVTRNIDICPLATVRQIMTGRVPVIFPVMKQNVPVYYTPKTYAMHLRNIINIMDTHPDYYLSLIHI
;
A
#
# COMPACT_ATOMS: atom_id res chain seq x y z
N ASP A 1 20.76 8.63 -20.06
CA ASP A 1 19.57 9.16 -20.75
C ASP A 1 18.56 9.48 -19.66
N ASP A 2 18.60 10.74 -19.20
CA ASP A 2 17.75 11.23 -18.12
C ASP A 2 16.32 11.39 -18.64
N VAL A 3 15.49 10.40 -18.38
CA VAL A 3 14.04 10.54 -18.55
C VAL A 3 13.55 11.46 -17.45
N TYR A 4 13.24 12.71 -17.78
CA TYR A 4 12.60 13.64 -16.85
C TYR A 4 11.27 13.03 -16.39
N SER A 5 11.26 12.51 -15.19
CA SER A 5 10.05 12.07 -14.51
C SER A 5 9.48 13.27 -13.75
N ILE A 6 8.15 13.43 -13.77
CA ILE A 6 7.47 14.37 -12.85
C ILE A 6 7.87 14.09 -11.39
N PHE A 7 8.26 12.85 -11.12
CA PHE A 7 8.74 12.37 -9.82
C PHE A 7 10.14 12.86 -9.43
N ASP A 8 10.90 13.50 -10.34
CA ASP A 8 12.20 14.09 -10.00
C ASP A 8 12.07 15.49 -9.37
N ASN A 9 10.87 16.11 -9.44
CA ASN A 9 10.60 17.41 -8.83
C ASN A 9 9.80 17.22 -7.54
N LYS A 10 10.48 17.27 -6.40
CA LYS A 10 9.87 17.09 -5.07
C LYS A 10 8.72 18.06 -4.79
N GLU A 11 8.81 19.31 -5.22
CA GLU A 11 7.75 20.30 -4.99
C GLU A 11 6.46 19.92 -5.73
N ILE A 12 6.58 19.40 -6.94
CA ILE A 12 5.42 18.92 -7.72
C ILE A 12 4.79 17.69 -7.05
N ILE A 13 5.62 16.78 -6.57
CA ILE A 13 5.15 15.57 -5.89
C ILE A 13 4.42 15.94 -4.59
N ASP A 14 5.01 16.79 -3.76
CA ASP A 14 4.42 17.25 -2.49
C ASP A 14 3.07 17.96 -2.74
N PHE A 15 2.99 18.79 -3.77
CA PHE A 15 1.74 19.44 -4.19
C PHE A 15 0.69 18.41 -4.65
N LEU A 16 1.08 17.45 -5.48
CA LEU A 16 0.16 16.41 -5.96
C LEU A 16 -0.34 15.52 -4.80
N GLN A 17 0.52 15.19 -3.85
CA GLN A 17 0.13 14.43 -2.67
C GLN A 17 -0.90 15.21 -1.83
N GLU A 18 -0.64 16.49 -1.56
CA GLU A 18 -1.57 17.33 -0.82
C GLU A 18 -2.92 17.45 -1.53
N LEU A 19 -2.91 17.66 -2.85
CA LEU A 19 -4.12 17.74 -3.67
C LEU A 19 -4.91 16.42 -3.62
N ILE A 20 -4.24 15.29 -3.82
CA ILE A 20 -4.86 13.96 -3.80
C ILE A 20 -5.44 13.68 -2.41
N MET A 21 -4.70 13.95 -1.34
CA MET A 21 -5.21 13.74 0.02
C MET A 21 -6.45 14.59 0.29
N LYS A 22 -6.48 15.85 -0.12
CA LYS A 22 -7.68 16.71 -0.01
C LYS A 22 -8.87 16.14 -0.79
N LEU A 23 -8.66 15.67 -2.02
CA LEU A 23 -9.75 15.06 -2.79
C LEU A 23 -10.30 13.80 -2.11
N LEU A 24 -9.42 12.97 -1.54
CA LEU A 24 -9.82 11.77 -0.79
C LEU A 24 -10.59 12.12 0.49
N ASP A 25 -10.21 13.18 1.19
CA ASP A 25 -10.92 13.69 2.38
C ASP A 25 -12.34 14.19 2.03
N TYR A 26 -12.51 14.79 0.84
CA TYR A 26 -13.84 15.14 0.30
C TYR A 26 -14.67 13.94 -0.18
N GLY A 27 -14.09 12.73 -0.12
CA GLY A 27 -14.82 11.50 -0.47
C GLY A 27 -14.72 11.08 -1.92
N TYR A 28 -13.88 11.71 -2.74
CA TYR A 28 -13.65 11.30 -4.13
C TYR A 28 -12.91 9.96 -4.21
N GLU A 29 -13.20 9.20 -5.26
CA GLU A 29 -12.40 8.05 -5.68
C GLU A 29 -11.46 8.47 -6.81
N ILE A 30 -10.22 7.99 -6.75
CA ILE A 30 -9.20 8.33 -7.73
C ILE A 30 -8.75 7.06 -8.46
N CYS A 31 -8.77 7.10 -9.78
CA CYS A 31 -8.19 6.07 -10.63
C CYS A 31 -6.91 6.62 -11.26
N LEU A 32 -5.77 6.03 -10.90
CA LEU A 32 -4.44 6.48 -11.33
C LEU A 32 -3.85 5.46 -12.30
N ILE A 33 -3.32 5.93 -13.43
CA ILE A 33 -2.51 5.12 -14.33
C ILE A 33 -1.10 5.71 -14.35
N SER A 34 -0.13 4.93 -13.89
CA SER A 34 1.29 5.30 -13.89
C SER A 34 2.05 4.65 -15.04
N PRO A 35 3.19 5.20 -15.47
CA PRO A 35 4.13 4.47 -16.29
C PRO A 35 4.59 3.19 -15.58
N SER A 36 5.05 2.19 -16.35
CA SER A 36 5.72 1.03 -15.75
C SER A 36 7.00 1.50 -15.06
N PRO A 37 7.26 1.11 -13.81
CA PRO A 37 8.47 1.50 -13.11
C PRO A 37 9.71 0.96 -13.83
N VAL A 38 10.75 1.76 -13.89
CA VAL A 38 12.00 1.41 -14.61
C VAL A 38 12.80 0.37 -13.81
N ASN A 39 12.77 0.45 -12.50
CA ASN A 39 13.44 -0.49 -11.61
C ASN A 39 12.70 -0.64 -10.28
N THR A 40 13.07 -1.68 -9.52
CA THR A 40 12.42 -2.02 -8.26
C THR A 40 12.59 -0.96 -7.18
N THR A 41 13.75 -0.28 -7.12
CA THR A 41 14.03 0.75 -6.11
C THR A 41 13.09 1.94 -6.30
N GLN A 42 13.01 2.47 -7.53
CA GLN A 42 12.11 3.56 -7.87
C GLN A 42 10.64 3.18 -7.58
N PHE A 43 10.24 1.95 -7.92
CA PHE A 43 8.90 1.47 -7.61
C PHE A 43 8.59 1.55 -6.12
N PHE A 44 9.52 1.12 -5.26
CA PHE A 44 9.30 1.15 -3.81
C PHE A 44 9.31 2.58 -3.25
N GLU A 45 10.18 3.46 -3.72
CA GLU A 45 10.20 4.86 -3.30
C GLU A 45 8.87 5.55 -3.62
N GLU A 46 8.40 5.44 -4.86
CA GLU A 46 7.11 5.97 -5.29
C GLU A 46 5.95 5.33 -4.50
N PHE A 47 5.96 4.01 -4.33
CA PHE A 47 4.93 3.29 -3.62
C PHE A 47 4.84 3.73 -2.15
N PHE A 48 5.97 3.83 -1.44
CA PHE A 48 5.99 4.27 -0.03
C PHE A 48 5.48 5.71 0.13
N TYR A 49 5.78 6.56 -0.83
CA TYR A 49 5.30 7.93 -0.82
C TYR A 49 3.77 8.01 -0.89
N TRP A 50 3.15 7.12 -1.69
CA TRP A 50 1.70 7.08 -1.90
C TRP A 50 0.92 6.20 -0.93
N ILE A 51 1.58 5.49 -0.02
CA ILE A 51 0.91 4.62 0.98
C ILE A 51 -0.23 5.32 1.72
N PRO A 52 -0.11 6.58 2.22
CA PRO A 52 -1.23 7.23 2.92
C PRO A 52 -2.49 7.32 2.05
N ALA A 53 -2.34 7.63 0.77
CA ALA A 53 -3.45 7.69 -0.17
C ALA A 53 -4.05 6.29 -0.43
N PHE A 54 -3.21 5.27 -0.61
CA PHE A 54 -3.65 3.90 -0.82
C PHE A 54 -4.40 3.31 0.38
N LEU A 55 -3.98 3.66 1.60
CA LEU A 55 -4.64 3.20 2.83
C LEU A 55 -6.07 3.73 3.00
N THR A 56 -6.48 4.74 2.25
CA THR A 56 -7.88 5.21 2.23
C THR A 56 -8.81 4.21 1.55
N GLY A 57 -8.28 3.26 0.77
CA GLY A 57 -9.07 2.34 -0.07
C GLY A 57 -9.78 2.99 -1.27
N ARG A 58 -9.60 4.30 -1.45
CA ARG A 58 -10.27 5.09 -2.51
C ARG A 58 -9.41 5.38 -3.72
N VAL A 59 -8.14 4.93 -3.72
CA VAL A 59 -7.22 5.05 -4.85
C VAL A 59 -7.07 3.70 -5.52
N LYS A 60 -7.45 3.62 -6.79
CA LYS A 60 -7.24 2.47 -7.65
C LYS A 60 -6.05 2.77 -8.56
N SER A 61 -4.93 2.10 -8.34
CA SER A 61 -3.69 2.32 -9.08
C SER A 61 -3.43 1.22 -10.10
N TYR A 62 -3.06 1.64 -11.30
CA TYR A 62 -2.79 0.77 -12.45
C TYR A 62 -1.47 1.19 -13.12
N TYR A 63 -0.87 0.27 -13.86
CA TYR A 63 0.28 0.54 -14.70
C TYR A 63 0.09 -0.09 -16.11
N TYR A 64 0.68 0.55 -17.11
CA TYR A 64 0.70 0.01 -18.47
C TYR A 64 1.88 -0.95 -18.63
N PRO A 65 1.65 -2.26 -18.93
CA PRO A 65 2.70 -3.29 -18.82
C PRO A 65 3.66 -3.36 -20.01
N ARG A 66 3.47 -2.53 -21.04
CA ARG A 66 4.35 -2.53 -22.23
C ARG A 66 5.39 -1.42 -22.10
N MET A 67 6.63 -1.72 -22.53
CA MET A 67 7.67 -0.69 -22.66
C MET A 67 7.20 0.39 -23.63
N ARG A 68 7.39 1.64 -23.25
CA ARG A 68 7.19 2.81 -24.11
C ARG A 68 8.52 3.18 -24.74
N ASP A 69 8.47 3.74 -25.91
CA ASP A 69 9.64 4.33 -26.60
C ASP A 69 10.11 5.65 -25.96
N ASN A 70 9.41 6.11 -24.94
CA ASN A 70 9.62 7.40 -24.26
C ASN A 70 9.67 8.62 -25.19
N LEU A 71 9.13 8.48 -26.40
CA LEU A 71 9.10 9.57 -27.37
C LEU A 71 8.07 10.64 -27.00
N PHE A 72 6.93 10.22 -26.46
CA PHE A 72 5.83 11.08 -26.07
C PHE A 72 5.55 10.98 -24.58
N SER A 73 5.39 12.14 -23.94
CA SER A 73 4.84 12.26 -22.59
C SER A 73 3.41 12.80 -22.68
N LYS A 74 2.48 12.13 -22.01
CA LYS A 74 1.08 12.53 -21.93
C LYS A 74 0.62 12.56 -20.48
N ILE A 75 0.08 13.70 -20.09
CA ILE A 75 -0.58 13.88 -18.78
C ILE A 75 -2.05 14.15 -19.05
N SER A 76 -2.93 13.48 -18.34
CA SER A 76 -4.36 13.73 -18.43
C SER A 76 -5.00 13.55 -17.06
N ILE A 77 -5.70 14.59 -16.60
CA ILE A 77 -6.50 14.57 -15.36
C ILE A 77 -7.94 14.85 -15.80
N ILE A 78 -8.84 13.94 -15.48
CA ILE A 78 -10.23 14.03 -15.92
C ILE A 78 -11.13 14.00 -14.68
N TYR A 79 -12.00 15.01 -14.58
CA TYR A 79 -13.14 15.00 -13.69
C TYR A 79 -14.38 14.69 -14.54
N PRO A 80 -14.90 13.44 -14.47
CA PRO A 80 -15.91 12.94 -15.38
C PRO A 80 -17.15 13.84 -15.43
N GLY A 81 -17.59 14.19 -16.64
CA GLY A 81 -18.74 15.04 -16.88
C GLY A 81 -18.53 16.54 -16.63
N TYR A 82 -17.37 16.97 -16.08
CA TYR A 82 -17.16 18.36 -15.68
C TYR A 82 -15.98 19.03 -16.38
N ALA A 83 -14.79 18.46 -16.28
CA ALA A 83 -13.60 19.10 -16.80
C ALA A 83 -12.49 18.09 -17.15
N ALA A 84 -11.58 18.49 -18.01
CA ALA A 84 -10.35 17.76 -18.29
C ALA A 84 -9.18 18.74 -18.37
N VAL A 85 -8.04 18.31 -17.78
CA VAL A 85 -6.73 18.94 -17.97
C VAL A 85 -5.86 17.94 -18.70
N TYR A 86 -5.26 18.34 -19.81
CA TYR A 86 -4.37 17.43 -20.53
C TYR A 86 -3.22 18.17 -21.19
N SER A 87 -2.13 17.46 -21.37
CA SER A 87 -0.90 17.94 -21.98
C SER A 87 -0.24 16.79 -22.73
N ASP A 88 0.17 17.04 -23.95
CA ASP A 88 0.93 16.13 -24.78
C ASP A 88 2.22 16.83 -25.23
N CYS A 89 3.38 16.19 -25.04
CA CYS A 89 4.65 16.73 -25.50
C CYS A 89 5.60 15.64 -26.00
N LEU A 90 6.59 16.04 -26.76
CA LEU A 90 7.74 15.20 -27.02
C LEU A 90 8.66 15.23 -25.80
N SER A 91 9.06 14.07 -25.31
CA SER A 91 9.92 13.97 -24.10
C SER A 91 11.27 14.68 -24.28
N SER A 92 11.74 14.85 -25.53
CA SER A 92 12.97 15.56 -25.86
C SER A 92 12.90 17.08 -25.75
N ILE A 93 11.70 17.66 -25.64
CA ILE A 93 11.49 19.13 -25.57
C ILE A 93 10.42 19.49 -24.52
N PRO A 94 10.62 19.13 -23.25
CA PRO A 94 9.61 19.31 -22.19
C PRO A 94 9.24 20.79 -21.97
N ASP A 95 10.17 21.71 -22.22
CA ASP A 95 9.94 23.15 -22.04
C ASP A 95 8.96 23.78 -23.05
N LYS A 96 8.60 23.04 -24.11
CA LYS A 96 7.65 23.50 -25.13
C LYS A 96 6.28 22.81 -25.00
N THR A 97 5.91 22.44 -23.81
CA THR A 97 4.62 21.82 -23.50
C THR A 97 3.61 22.90 -23.16
N PHE A 98 2.40 22.76 -23.68
CA PHE A 98 1.27 23.54 -23.20
C PHE A 98 0.22 22.62 -22.60
N THR A 99 -0.46 23.12 -21.58
CA THR A 99 -1.51 22.41 -20.87
C THR A 99 -2.85 23.04 -21.24
N VAL A 100 -3.81 22.20 -21.60
CA VAL A 100 -5.18 22.62 -21.91
C VAL A 100 -6.08 22.26 -20.75
N LEU A 101 -6.80 23.26 -20.21
CA LEU A 101 -7.92 23.05 -19.32
C LEU A 101 -9.21 23.30 -20.11
N THR A 102 -10.15 22.37 -20.07
CA THR A 102 -11.43 22.49 -20.76
C THR A 102 -12.60 21.97 -19.93
N ALA A 103 -13.74 22.62 -20.06
CA ALA A 103 -15.03 22.14 -19.55
C ALA A 103 -16.00 21.84 -20.72
N GLU A 104 -15.50 21.84 -21.97
CA GLU A 104 -16.31 21.50 -23.13
C GLU A 104 -16.74 20.04 -23.09
N SER A 105 -18.03 19.80 -22.99
CA SER A 105 -18.64 18.49 -22.73
C SER A 105 -18.19 17.41 -23.76
N ALA A 106 -18.09 17.77 -25.04
CA ALA A 106 -17.65 16.86 -26.09
C ALA A 106 -16.19 16.43 -25.91
N ILE A 107 -15.31 17.36 -25.51
CA ILE A 107 -13.90 17.09 -25.26
C ILE A 107 -13.74 16.25 -23.99
N VAL A 108 -14.42 16.61 -22.89
CA VAL A 108 -14.40 15.87 -21.63
C VAL A 108 -14.84 14.41 -21.86
N SER A 109 -15.97 14.22 -22.55
CA SER A 109 -16.46 12.87 -22.88
C SER A 109 -15.47 12.07 -23.72
N THR A 110 -14.83 12.71 -24.71
CA THR A 110 -13.79 12.05 -25.51
C THR A 110 -12.61 11.63 -24.64
N LYS A 111 -12.14 12.47 -23.73
CA LYS A 111 -11.06 12.14 -22.81
C LYS A 111 -11.42 11.04 -21.82
N GLU A 112 -12.66 10.96 -21.38
CA GLU A 112 -13.15 9.84 -20.58
C GLU A 112 -13.11 8.51 -21.34
N VAL A 113 -13.53 8.51 -22.62
CA VAL A 113 -13.47 7.31 -23.47
C VAL A 113 -12.01 6.89 -23.70
N GLU A 114 -11.11 7.85 -24.00
CA GLU A 114 -9.68 7.57 -24.13
C GLU A 114 -9.12 6.93 -22.86
N PHE A 115 -9.42 7.51 -21.70
CA PHE A 115 -8.95 7.01 -20.41
C PHE A 115 -9.45 5.58 -20.14
N LYS A 116 -10.75 5.33 -20.28
CA LYS A 116 -11.35 4.01 -20.06
C LYS A 116 -10.79 2.98 -21.02
N THR A 117 -10.58 3.34 -22.28
CA THR A 117 -9.96 2.47 -23.28
C THR A 117 -8.52 2.15 -22.91
N PHE A 118 -7.73 3.16 -22.51
CA PHE A 118 -6.36 2.95 -22.10
C PHE A 118 -6.27 2.11 -20.81
N LEU A 119 -7.16 2.35 -19.84
CA LEU A 119 -7.26 1.57 -18.61
C LEU A 119 -7.48 0.08 -18.87
N SER A 120 -8.23 -0.29 -19.93
CA SER A 120 -8.46 -1.70 -20.28
C SER A 120 -7.20 -2.44 -20.72
N TYR A 121 -6.13 -1.74 -21.09
CA TYR A 121 -4.81 -2.32 -21.39
C TYR A 121 -3.86 -2.32 -20.20
N CYS A 122 -4.25 -1.69 -19.10
CA CYS A 122 -3.43 -1.58 -17.89
C CYS A 122 -3.65 -2.76 -16.95
N ARG A 123 -2.69 -2.95 -16.05
CA ARG A 123 -2.77 -3.93 -14.96
C ARG A 123 -2.84 -3.20 -13.63
N PRO A 124 -3.57 -3.72 -12.64
CA PRO A 124 -3.58 -3.12 -11.30
C PRO A 124 -2.18 -3.20 -10.70
N THR A 125 -1.75 -2.09 -10.08
CA THR A 125 -0.48 -2.04 -9.33
C THR A 125 -0.63 -2.75 -7.98
N MET A 126 -1.85 -2.72 -7.44
CA MET A 126 -2.20 -3.36 -6.18
C MET A 126 -3.59 -3.97 -6.27
N ASN A 127 -3.84 -4.95 -5.43
CA ASN A 127 -5.18 -5.49 -5.21
C ASN A 127 -5.70 -5.00 -3.85
N ILE A 128 -6.95 -4.57 -3.82
CA ILE A 128 -7.66 -4.20 -2.59
C ILE A 128 -8.63 -5.33 -2.30
N TYR A 129 -8.52 -5.90 -1.12
CA TYR A 129 -9.34 -7.01 -0.65
C TYR A 129 -10.24 -6.52 0.47
N GLU A 130 -11.55 -6.56 0.27
CA GLU A 130 -12.54 -6.05 1.23
C GLU A 130 -13.36 -7.15 1.88
N SER A 131 -13.43 -8.34 1.26
CA SER A 131 -14.14 -9.49 1.82
C SER A 131 -13.21 -10.44 2.57
N ALA A 132 -13.75 -11.17 3.56
CA ALA A 132 -13.00 -12.20 4.31
C ALA A 132 -12.47 -13.30 3.40
N GLU A 133 -13.24 -13.68 2.40
CA GLU A 133 -12.91 -14.72 1.45
C GLU A 133 -11.74 -14.28 0.54
N ASP A 134 -11.80 -13.06 0.02
CA ASP A 134 -10.73 -12.49 -0.82
C ASP A 134 -9.42 -12.36 -0.04
N VAL A 135 -9.48 -11.84 1.20
CA VAL A 135 -8.32 -11.73 2.09
C VAL A 135 -7.73 -13.11 2.38
N SER A 136 -8.57 -14.11 2.68
CA SER A 136 -8.12 -15.49 2.91
C SER A 136 -7.45 -16.08 1.67
N THR A 137 -8.05 -15.90 0.50
CA THR A 137 -7.50 -16.37 -0.78
C THR A 137 -6.16 -15.69 -1.11
N CYS A 138 -6.07 -14.39 -0.89
CA CYS A 138 -4.83 -13.64 -1.07
C CYS A 138 -3.74 -14.15 -0.14
N PHE A 139 -4.09 -14.36 1.13
CA PHE A 139 -3.16 -14.83 2.14
C PHE A 139 -2.63 -16.25 1.82
N GLN A 140 -3.49 -17.16 1.36
CA GLN A 140 -3.04 -18.48 0.90
C GLN A 140 -2.09 -18.40 -0.30
N LYS A 141 -2.35 -17.53 -1.26
CA LYS A 141 -1.42 -17.30 -2.38
C LYS A 141 -0.08 -16.76 -1.89
N PHE A 142 -0.11 -15.85 -0.93
CA PHE A 142 1.09 -15.27 -0.33
C PHE A 142 1.93 -16.33 0.38
N LEU A 143 1.31 -17.20 1.20
CA LEU A 143 2.00 -18.28 1.89
C LEU A 143 2.66 -19.30 0.94
N ASN A 144 2.09 -19.51 -0.25
CA ASN A 144 2.62 -20.41 -1.25
C ASN A 144 3.73 -19.77 -2.13
N THR A 145 4.11 -18.53 -1.85
CA THR A 145 5.12 -17.81 -2.65
C THR A 145 6.47 -17.85 -1.93
N HIS A 146 7.42 -18.62 -2.46
CA HIS A 146 8.80 -18.67 -1.97
C HIS A 146 9.57 -17.42 -2.44
N ALA A 147 9.31 -16.28 -1.81
CA ALA A 147 9.94 -15.01 -2.14
C ALA A 147 10.29 -14.22 -0.87
N SER A 148 11.18 -13.26 -1.00
CA SER A 148 11.41 -12.28 0.08
C SER A 148 10.16 -11.42 0.29
N HIS A 149 9.81 -11.18 1.54
CA HIS A 149 8.62 -10.44 1.92
C HIS A 149 8.98 -9.12 2.59
N ILE A 150 8.27 -8.05 2.21
CA ILE A 150 8.31 -6.76 2.90
C ILE A 150 6.89 -6.46 3.33
N GLN A 151 6.68 -6.37 4.63
CA GLN A 151 5.37 -6.06 5.20
C GLN A 151 5.45 -4.75 6.00
N LYS A 152 4.53 -3.83 5.73
CA LYS A 152 4.29 -2.66 6.58
C LYS A 152 3.01 -2.85 7.36
N GLY A 153 3.13 -2.97 8.69
CA GLY A 153 2.01 -3.12 9.61
C GLY A 153 1.75 -1.83 10.39
N LEU A 154 0.56 -1.72 10.94
CA LEU A 154 0.18 -0.66 11.88
C LEU A 154 0.29 -1.14 13.35
N SER A 155 0.78 -2.34 13.56
CA SER A 155 1.01 -3.00 14.84
C SER A 155 2.25 -3.87 14.77
N LEU A 156 2.63 -4.51 15.88
CA LEU A 156 3.74 -5.45 15.90
C LEU A 156 3.54 -6.59 14.87
N PRO A 157 4.64 -7.06 14.24
CA PRO A 157 4.57 -8.01 13.13
C PRO A 157 3.94 -9.34 13.56
N PRO A 158 2.94 -9.83 12.80
CA PRO A 158 2.24 -11.06 13.15
C PRO A 158 3.14 -12.30 13.16
N ALA A 159 4.14 -12.35 12.27
CA ALA A 159 5.08 -13.47 12.20
C ALA A 159 5.88 -13.69 13.48
N ALA A 160 6.09 -12.62 14.24
CA ALA A 160 6.86 -12.66 15.47
C ALA A 160 5.99 -12.79 16.74
N MET A 161 4.70 -13.08 16.62
CA MET A 161 3.82 -13.26 17.77
C MET A 161 4.08 -14.62 18.44
N PRO A 162 4.34 -14.68 19.77
CA PRO A 162 4.55 -15.96 20.46
C PRO A 162 3.32 -16.89 20.39
N SER A 163 3.54 -18.19 20.30
CA SER A 163 2.46 -19.18 20.18
C SER A 163 1.47 -19.16 21.35
N GLU A 164 1.98 -18.91 22.57
CA GLU A 164 1.13 -18.79 23.76
C GLU A 164 0.19 -17.56 23.66
N LEU A 165 0.69 -16.47 23.10
CA LEU A 165 -0.11 -15.26 22.90
C LEU A 165 -1.16 -15.44 21.81
N ILE A 166 -0.83 -16.15 20.74
CA ILE A 166 -1.78 -16.54 19.70
C ILE A 166 -2.90 -17.40 20.32
N ALA A 167 -2.53 -18.43 21.09
CA ALA A 167 -3.50 -19.31 21.74
C ALA A 167 -4.43 -18.54 22.71
N GLN A 168 -3.88 -17.61 23.48
CA GLN A 168 -4.66 -16.74 24.34
C GLN A 168 -5.66 -15.91 23.54
N PHE A 169 -5.22 -15.23 22.49
CA PHE A 169 -6.11 -14.38 21.69
C PHE A 169 -7.20 -15.17 20.97
N LEU A 170 -6.91 -16.39 20.51
CA LEU A 170 -7.90 -17.29 19.91
C LEU A 170 -8.91 -17.77 20.93
N SER A 171 -8.49 -18.03 22.17
CA SER A 171 -9.39 -18.41 23.27
C SER A 171 -10.32 -17.25 23.64
N ASP A 172 -9.77 -16.04 23.72
CA ASP A 172 -10.53 -14.85 24.12
C ASP A 172 -11.45 -14.33 22.98
N ASN A 173 -11.12 -14.65 21.72
CA ASN A 173 -11.80 -14.17 20.52
C ASN A 173 -11.91 -15.29 19.46
N PRO A 174 -12.73 -16.33 19.67
CA PRO A 174 -12.77 -17.52 18.81
C PRO A 174 -13.16 -17.22 17.36
N ASP A 175 -13.95 -16.19 17.13
CA ASP A 175 -14.41 -15.78 15.79
C ASP A 175 -13.42 -14.83 15.07
N SER A 176 -12.25 -14.60 15.65
CA SER A 176 -11.25 -13.70 15.03
C SER A 176 -10.50 -14.39 13.90
N LEU A 177 -10.99 -14.24 12.68
CA LEU A 177 -10.28 -14.67 11.45
C LEU A 177 -8.85 -14.13 11.39
N GLY A 178 -8.66 -12.87 11.80
CA GLY A 178 -7.35 -12.23 11.80
C GLY A 178 -6.32 -12.92 12.70
N VAL A 179 -6.71 -13.46 13.88
CA VAL A 179 -5.78 -14.20 14.75
C VAL A 179 -5.43 -15.55 14.15
N SER A 180 -6.42 -16.25 13.56
CA SER A 180 -6.19 -17.53 12.89
C SER A 180 -5.26 -17.37 11.67
N MET A 181 -5.45 -16.34 10.88
CA MET A 181 -4.56 -16.02 9.75
C MET A 181 -3.14 -15.69 10.21
N LYS A 182 -2.98 -14.94 11.31
CA LYS A 182 -1.65 -14.66 11.89
C LYS A 182 -0.95 -15.92 12.38
N ALA A 183 -1.68 -16.87 12.98
CA ALA A 183 -1.13 -18.14 13.42
C ALA A 183 -0.63 -19.02 12.25
N ALA A 184 -1.35 -19.01 11.13
CA ALA A 184 -0.94 -19.68 9.92
C ALA A 184 0.31 -19.03 9.30
N TYR A 185 0.31 -17.71 9.19
CA TYR A 185 1.42 -16.92 8.66
C TYR A 185 2.72 -17.12 9.45
N GLN A 186 2.64 -17.14 10.77
CA GLN A 186 3.81 -17.35 11.63
C GLN A 186 4.47 -18.69 11.35
N ARG A 187 3.67 -19.76 11.22
CA ARG A 187 4.20 -21.10 10.97
C ARG A 187 4.95 -21.22 9.65
N GLU A 188 4.46 -20.52 8.62
CA GLU A 188 5.04 -20.60 7.28
C GLU A 188 6.29 -19.73 7.14
N ILE A 189 6.25 -18.48 7.59
CA ILE A 189 7.40 -17.56 7.44
C ILE A 189 8.63 -17.98 8.23
N LEU A 190 8.44 -18.50 9.45
CA LEU A 190 9.57 -18.93 10.27
C LEU A 190 10.13 -20.30 9.85
N SER A 191 9.41 -21.05 9.00
CA SER A 191 9.87 -22.34 8.46
C SER A 191 10.60 -22.22 7.12
N ASP A 192 10.49 -21.11 6.42
CA ASP A 192 11.07 -20.92 5.10
C ASP A 192 12.29 -20.00 5.12
N VAL A 193 13.28 -20.27 4.27
CA VAL A 193 14.61 -19.60 4.21
C VAL A 193 14.54 -18.26 3.47
N THR A 194 13.36 -17.67 3.32
CA THR A 194 13.18 -16.40 2.61
C THR A 194 13.38 -15.19 3.52
N ARG A 195 13.98 -14.13 2.96
CA ARG A 195 14.23 -12.88 3.67
C ARG A 195 12.92 -12.17 3.98
N ASN A 196 12.69 -11.86 5.28
CA ASN A 196 11.51 -11.19 5.76
C ASN A 196 11.85 -9.83 6.37
N ILE A 197 11.20 -8.78 5.92
CA ILE A 197 11.37 -7.42 6.42
C ILE A 197 10.01 -6.93 6.91
N ASP A 198 9.90 -6.74 8.22
CA ASP A 198 8.72 -6.12 8.83
C ASP A 198 9.00 -4.66 9.17
N ILE A 199 8.07 -3.79 8.79
CA ILE A 199 8.11 -2.36 9.08
C ILE A 199 6.90 -2.03 9.94
N CYS A 200 7.10 -1.61 11.18
CA CYS A 200 5.99 -1.30 12.07
C CYS A 200 6.27 -0.09 12.98
N PRO A 201 5.22 0.64 13.42
CA PRO A 201 5.37 1.67 14.43
C PRO A 201 5.63 1.06 15.81
N LEU A 202 6.52 1.67 16.58
CA LEU A 202 6.67 1.36 18.00
C LEU A 202 5.66 2.19 18.79
N ALA A 203 4.79 1.49 19.53
CA ALA A 203 3.82 2.17 20.36
C ALA A 203 4.48 2.88 21.55
N THR A 204 4.01 4.06 21.88
CA THR A 204 4.45 4.79 23.07
C THR A 204 3.98 4.09 24.36
N VAL A 205 4.70 4.28 25.43
CA VAL A 205 4.32 3.76 26.76
C VAL A 205 2.89 4.18 27.13
N ARG A 206 2.51 5.42 26.81
CA ARG A 206 1.15 5.91 27.05
C ARG A 206 0.08 5.12 26.27
N GLN A 207 0.32 4.85 25.01
CA GLN A 207 -0.61 4.06 24.17
C GLN A 207 -0.77 2.63 24.71
N ILE A 208 0.35 2.01 25.14
CA ILE A 208 0.35 0.65 25.71
C ILE A 208 -0.42 0.63 27.01
N MET A 209 -0.12 1.57 27.93
CA MET A 209 -0.76 1.64 29.24
C MET A 209 -2.27 1.96 29.17
N THR A 210 -2.71 2.66 28.15
CA THR A 210 -4.12 3.00 27.93
C THR A 210 -4.88 1.94 27.11
N GLY A 211 -4.25 0.81 26.72
CA GLY A 211 -4.89 -0.24 25.93
C GLY A 211 -5.32 0.22 24.53
N ARG A 212 -4.58 1.15 23.93
CA ARG A 212 -4.91 1.72 22.61
C ARG A 212 -4.09 1.13 21.46
N VAL A 213 -3.27 0.12 21.73
CA VAL A 213 -2.48 -0.54 20.69
C VAL A 213 -3.22 -1.77 20.22
N PRO A 214 -3.75 -1.78 19.00
CA PRO A 214 -4.47 -2.94 18.49
C PRO A 214 -3.48 -4.06 18.14
N VAL A 215 -3.87 -5.29 18.47
CA VAL A 215 -3.15 -6.51 18.06
C VAL A 215 -3.34 -6.74 16.56
N ILE A 216 -4.56 -6.47 16.11
CA ILE A 216 -5.01 -6.65 14.74
C ILE A 216 -5.82 -5.42 14.38
N PHE A 217 -5.48 -4.78 13.26
CA PHE A 217 -6.39 -3.83 12.65
C PHE A 217 -7.58 -4.60 12.08
N PRO A 218 -8.81 -4.13 12.33
CA PRO A 218 -9.98 -4.71 11.69
C PRO A 218 -9.84 -4.50 10.18
N VAL A 219 -9.53 -5.57 9.46
CA VAL A 219 -9.51 -5.59 8.00
C VAL A 219 -10.92 -5.43 7.44
N MET A 220 -11.93 -5.60 8.30
CA MET A 220 -13.34 -5.55 7.95
C MET A 220 -14.16 -4.85 9.02
N LYS A 221 -15.24 -4.20 8.60
CA LYS A 221 -16.21 -3.49 9.47
C LYS A 221 -16.84 -4.35 10.59
N GLN A 222 -16.70 -5.66 10.53
CA GLN A 222 -17.31 -6.61 11.47
C GLN A 222 -16.35 -7.16 12.52
N ASN A 223 -15.03 -6.92 12.43
CA ASN A 223 -14.07 -7.42 13.40
C ASN A 223 -13.94 -6.45 14.57
N VAL A 224 -14.23 -6.94 15.76
CA VAL A 224 -13.95 -6.20 17.00
C VAL A 224 -12.43 -6.13 17.17
N PRO A 225 -11.85 -4.93 17.32
CA PRO A 225 -10.41 -4.81 17.49
C PRO A 225 -9.97 -5.43 18.81
N VAL A 226 -8.95 -6.29 18.73
CA VAL A 226 -8.29 -6.86 19.92
C VAL A 226 -7.10 -5.97 20.26
N TYR A 227 -6.96 -5.61 21.53
CA TYR A 227 -5.91 -4.70 21.98
C TYR A 227 -4.87 -5.41 22.86
N TYR A 228 -3.63 -4.94 22.80
CA TYR A 228 -2.60 -5.38 23.73
C TYR A 228 -2.85 -4.84 25.14
N THR A 229 -2.58 -5.70 26.11
CA THR A 229 -2.25 -5.24 27.48
C THR A 229 -0.75 -4.94 27.55
N PRO A 230 -0.26 -4.19 28.57
CA PRO A 230 1.18 -3.98 28.75
C PRO A 230 1.98 -5.30 28.81
N LYS A 231 1.42 -6.31 29.45
CA LYS A 231 2.03 -7.64 29.57
C LYS A 231 2.15 -8.35 28.22
N THR A 232 1.06 -8.40 27.45
CA THR A 232 1.03 -9.09 26.14
C THR A 232 1.85 -8.36 25.11
N TYR A 233 1.91 -7.03 25.15
CA TYR A 233 2.79 -6.24 24.30
C TYR A 233 4.28 -6.53 24.57
N ALA A 234 4.66 -6.56 25.85
CA ALA A 234 6.03 -6.88 26.26
C ALA A 234 6.43 -8.32 25.91
N MET A 235 5.50 -9.29 26.01
CA MET A 235 5.74 -10.67 25.55
C MET A 235 6.04 -10.72 24.06
N HIS A 236 5.27 -10.00 23.27
CA HIS A 236 5.46 -9.98 21.81
C HIS A 236 6.80 -9.32 21.44
N LEU A 237 7.14 -8.18 22.02
CA LEU A 237 8.44 -7.52 21.80
C LEU A 237 9.63 -8.41 22.15
N ARG A 238 9.59 -9.13 23.28
CA ARG A 238 10.66 -10.08 23.65
C ARG A 238 10.82 -11.18 22.62
N ASN A 239 9.70 -11.70 22.08
CA ASN A 239 9.77 -12.72 21.06
C ASN A 239 10.34 -12.18 19.74
N ILE A 240 10.02 -10.93 19.36
CA ILE A 240 10.64 -10.26 18.22
C ILE A 240 12.15 -10.23 18.35
N ILE A 241 12.66 -9.78 19.51
CA ILE A 241 14.09 -9.72 19.79
C ILE A 241 14.72 -11.14 19.66
N ASN A 242 14.08 -12.14 20.25
CA ASN A 242 14.56 -13.53 20.16
C ASN A 242 14.59 -14.03 18.71
N ILE A 243 13.60 -13.70 17.90
CA ILE A 243 13.56 -14.08 16.48
C ILE A 243 14.68 -13.38 15.71
N MET A 244 14.90 -12.08 15.93
CA MET A 244 16.00 -11.35 15.29
C MET A 244 17.37 -11.93 15.62
N ASP A 245 17.55 -12.46 16.84
CA ASP A 245 18.79 -13.09 17.27
C ASP A 245 18.98 -14.51 16.68
N THR A 246 17.89 -15.21 16.38
CA THR A 246 17.91 -16.62 15.95
C THR A 246 17.68 -16.84 14.45
N HIS A 247 17.11 -15.87 13.75
CA HIS A 247 16.77 -15.96 12.32
C HIS A 247 17.49 -14.85 11.55
N PRO A 248 18.62 -15.15 10.89
CA PRO A 248 19.46 -14.14 10.23
C PRO A 248 18.77 -13.42 9.05
N ASP A 249 17.74 -14.01 8.49
CA ASP A 249 16.98 -13.47 7.37
C ASP A 249 15.72 -12.70 7.79
N TYR A 250 15.50 -12.52 9.10
CA TYR A 250 14.42 -11.72 9.64
C TYR A 250 14.91 -10.33 10.06
N TYR A 251 14.27 -9.28 9.54
CA TYR A 251 14.61 -7.89 9.78
C TYR A 251 13.39 -7.11 10.27
N LEU A 252 13.60 -6.29 11.28
CA LEU A 252 12.59 -5.36 11.78
C LEU A 252 13.06 -3.93 11.58
N SER A 253 12.23 -3.11 10.93
CA SER A 253 12.39 -1.66 10.84
C SER A 253 11.33 -0.97 11.67
N LEU A 254 11.75 -0.15 12.63
CA LEU A 254 10.86 0.62 13.49
C LEU A 254 10.67 2.03 12.90
N ILE A 255 9.41 2.42 12.72
CA ILE A 255 9.05 3.77 12.29
C ILE A 255 8.56 4.53 13.53
N HIS A 256 9.17 5.67 13.83
CA HIS A 256 8.63 6.62 14.77
C HIS A 256 7.61 7.51 14.04
N ILE A 257 6.36 7.43 14.46
CA ILE A 257 5.27 8.29 13.99
C ILE A 257 5.06 9.42 15.00
#